data_9a37cb236a8d1baa854c6d6458c5be9d
#
_entry.id   9a37cb236a8d1baa854c6d6458c5be9d
#
_cell.length_a   1.000
_cell.length_b   1.000
_cell.length_c   1.000
_cell.angle_alpha   90.00
_cell.angle_beta   90.00
_cell.angle_gamma   90.00
#
_symmetry.space_group_name_H-M   'P 1'
#
loop_
_entity.id
_entity.type
_entity.pdbx_description
1 polymer ?
#
loop_
_entity_poly.entity_id
_entity_poly.type
_entity_poly.pdbx_seq_one_letter_code
_entity_poly.pdbx_strand_id
1 'polypeptide(L)'
;MSLTKVTSDVLEARYTNIAVISGTSGTLSVDWSAATVYKMNASLNGATTLNFTGFVSGQVLTIYALEGAQTLTLSSDATNSSTFHKVGGDYDGSSNPNVLQIECLDDNSANAVFAYTVATSASDTTP
;
A
#
# COMPACT_ATOMS: atom_id res chain seq x y z
N MET A 1 2.02 28.06 -26.40
CA MET A 1 1.90 27.20 -25.21
C MET A 1 2.20 25.77 -25.61
N SER A 2 3.06 25.17 -24.93
CA SER A 2 3.25 23.72 -25.09
C SER A 2 2.36 22.99 -24.09
N LEU A 3 1.55 22.10 -24.59
CA LEU A 3 0.92 21.10 -23.74
C LEU A 3 2.01 20.17 -23.23
N THR A 4 2.06 20.04 -21.94
CA THR A 4 2.91 19.02 -21.35
C THR A 4 2.37 17.65 -21.75
N LYS A 5 3.12 16.97 -22.58
CA LYS A 5 2.79 15.58 -22.92
C LYS A 5 3.01 14.73 -21.68
N VAL A 6 2.04 13.91 -21.36
CA VAL A 6 2.29 12.78 -20.48
C VAL A 6 3.16 11.81 -21.25
N THR A 7 4.40 11.63 -20.81
CA THR A 7 5.33 10.72 -21.49
C THR A 7 4.91 9.27 -21.28
N SER A 8 5.23 8.41 -22.22
CA SER A 8 4.98 6.96 -22.10
C SER A 8 5.63 6.38 -20.84
N ASP A 9 6.78 6.88 -20.43
CA ASP A 9 7.46 6.44 -19.21
C ASP A 9 6.62 6.68 -17.95
N VAL A 10 5.96 7.84 -17.86
CA VAL A 10 5.07 8.15 -16.73
C VAL A 10 3.83 7.27 -16.75
N LEU A 11 3.25 7.04 -17.93
CA LEU A 11 2.11 6.14 -18.08
C LEU A 11 2.49 4.69 -17.78
N GLU A 12 3.62 4.24 -18.27
CA GLU A 12 4.12 2.89 -18.01
C GLU A 12 4.36 2.65 -16.53
N ALA A 13 4.98 3.59 -15.82
CA ALA A 13 5.19 3.49 -14.38
C ALA A 13 3.87 3.34 -13.61
N ARG A 14 2.78 3.94 -14.13
CA ARG A 14 1.46 3.86 -13.48
C ARG A 14 0.65 2.61 -13.83
N TYR A 15 0.78 2.12 -15.06
CA TYR A 15 -0.14 1.11 -15.58
C TYR A 15 0.51 -0.23 -15.90
N THR A 16 1.81 -0.29 -15.99
CA THR A 16 2.52 -1.53 -16.36
C THR A 16 3.35 -2.13 -15.23
N ASN A 17 3.68 -1.36 -14.22
CA ASN A 17 4.54 -1.83 -13.14
C ASN A 17 3.75 -2.09 -11.86
N ILE A 18 3.52 -3.36 -11.59
CA ILE A 18 3.20 -3.81 -10.24
C ILE A 18 4.54 -4.04 -9.55
N ALA A 19 4.83 -3.23 -8.56
CA ALA A 19 6.03 -3.40 -7.76
C ALA A 19 5.85 -4.55 -6.77
N VAL A 20 6.94 -5.17 -6.37
CA VAL A 20 6.93 -6.33 -5.47
C VAL A 20 7.53 -5.93 -4.13
N ILE A 21 6.83 -6.30 -3.05
CA ILE A 21 7.36 -6.26 -1.69
C ILE A 21 7.89 -7.65 -1.37
N SER A 22 9.20 -7.78 -1.26
CA SER A 22 9.86 -9.08 -1.09
C SER A 22 10.13 -9.47 0.36
N GLY A 23 10.01 -8.55 1.30
CA GLY A 23 10.17 -8.83 2.73
C GLY A 23 8.97 -9.56 3.31
N THR A 24 9.18 -10.33 4.37
CA THR A 24 8.14 -11.13 5.05
C THR A 24 8.00 -10.82 6.54
N SER A 25 8.82 -9.92 7.06
CA SER A 25 8.80 -9.49 8.47
C SER A 25 9.56 -8.18 8.67
N GLY A 26 9.41 -7.58 9.82
CA GLY A 26 10.08 -6.34 10.18
C GLY A 26 9.47 -5.12 9.47
N THR A 27 10.24 -4.07 9.33
CA THR A 27 9.80 -2.84 8.65
C THR A 27 10.07 -2.93 7.16
N LEU A 28 9.01 -2.90 6.36
CA LEU A 28 9.07 -2.94 4.91
C LEU A 28 8.72 -1.56 4.36
N SER A 29 9.65 -0.97 3.63
CA SER A 29 9.43 0.34 3.00
C SER A 29 8.58 0.21 1.74
N VAL A 30 7.54 1.03 1.64
CA VAL A 30 6.64 1.08 0.48
C VAL A 30 6.66 2.50 -0.09
N ASP A 31 7.34 2.65 -1.22
CA ASP A 31 7.53 3.94 -1.86
C ASP A 31 6.41 4.23 -2.87
N TRP A 32 5.55 5.18 -2.53
CA TRP A 32 4.41 5.58 -3.37
C TRP A 32 4.84 6.32 -4.63
N SER A 33 6.06 6.87 -4.66
CA SER A 33 6.58 7.52 -5.87
C SER A 33 7.06 6.52 -6.92
N ALA A 34 7.37 5.29 -6.52
CA ALA A 34 7.85 4.23 -7.41
C ALA A 34 6.71 3.47 -8.09
N ALA A 35 5.62 3.22 -7.37
CA ALA A 35 4.44 2.52 -7.89
C ALA A 35 3.22 2.83 -7.03
N THR A 36 2.03 2.64 -7.60
CA THR A 36 0.75 2.76 -6.89
C THR A 36 0.06 1.42 -6.65
N VAL A 37 0.61 0.37 -7.23
CA VAL A 37 0.16 -1.01 -7.02
C VAL A 37 1.35 -1.86 -6.62
N TYR A 38 1.21 -2.53 -5.50
CA TYR A 38 2.22 -3.46 -4.97
C TYR A 38 1.63 -4.85 -4.80
N LYS A 39 2.49 -5.84 -4.84
CA LYS A 39 2.14 -7.22 -4.55
C LYS A 39 3.15 -7.81 -3.57
N MET A 40 2.67 -8.48 -2.56
CA MET A 40 3.54 -9.28 -1.69
C MET A 40 4.09 -10.49 -2.45
N ASN A 41 5.35 -10.78 -2.27
CA ASN A 41 6.00 -11.93 -2.91
C ASN A 41 5.81 -13.23 -2.14
N ALA A 42 5.58 -13.14 -0.84
CA ALA A 42 5.39 -14.29 0.03
C ALA A 42 4.57 -13.91 1.26
N SER A 43 4.02 -14.91 1.93
CA SER A 43 3.28 -14.74 3.18
C SER A 43 4.16 -14.17 4.29
N LEU A 44 3.58 -13.33 5.13
CA LEU A 44 4.27 -12.80 6.31
C LEU A 44 4.59 -13.94 7.29
N ASN A 45 5.83 -13.98 7.76
CA ASN A 45 6.30 -14.97 8.72
C ASN A 45 6.70 -14.38 10.07
N GLY A 46 6.54 -13.10 10.25
CA GLY A 46 6.78 -12.37 11.48
C GLY A 46 6.01 -11.06 11.53
N ALA A 47 5.98 -10.42 12.69
CA ALA A 47 5.36 -9.11 12.85
C ALA A 47 5.94 -8.14 11.83
N THR A 48 5.08 -7.44 11.11
CA THR A 48 5.46 -6.61 9.96
C THR A 48 4.88 -5.22 10.09
N THR A 49 5.69 -4.22 9.77
CA THR A 49 5.28 -2.82 9.62
C THR A 49 5.47 -2.41 8.18
N LEU A 50 4.40 -1.97 7.52
CA LEU A 50 4.47 -1.32 6.22
C LEU A 50 4.74 0.16 6.45
N ASN A 51 5.91 0.64 6.08
CA ASN A 51 6.32 2.02 6.25
C ASN A 51 6.21 2.78 4.91
N PHE A 52 5.28 3.69 4.83
CA PHE A 52 4.98 4.45 3.62
C PHE A 52 5.89 5.66 3.45
N THR A 53 6.41 5.81 2.24
CA THR A 53 7.27 6.93 1.85
C THR A 53 6.83 7.48 0.49
N GLY A 54 7.21 8.72 0.17
CA GLY A 54 6.98 9.30 -1.15
C GLY A 54 5.52 9.53 -1.52
N PHE A 55 4.62 9.55 -0.55
CA PHE A 55 3.19 9.75 -0.76
C PHE A 55 2.85 11.22 -1.00
N VAL A 56 1.78 11.45 -1.75
CA VAL A 56 1.23 12.78 -2.06
C VAL A 56 -0.27 12.78 -1.79
N SER A 57 -0.78 13.87 -1.25
CA SER A 57 -2.22 14.02 -0.96
C SER A 57 -3.09 13.72 -2.18
N GLY A 58 -4.12 12.91 -1.98
CA GLY A 58 -5.01 12.44 -3.02
C GLY A 58 -4.56 11.16 -3.74
N GLN A 59 -3.35 10.69 -3.49
CA GLN A 59 -2.84 9.46 -4.08
C GLN A 59 -3.43 8.23 -3.38
N VAL A 60 -3.79 7.22 -4.18
CA VAL A 60 -4.27 5.91 -3.71
C VAL A 60 -3.22 4.86 -4.03
N LEU A 61 -2.96 3.98 -3.06
CA LEU A 61 -2.06 2.85 -3.23
C LEU A 61 -2.81 1.57 -2.87
N THR A 62 -2.58 0.52 -3.66
CA THR A 62 -3.18 -0.80 -3.44
C THR A 62 -2.09 -1.83 -3.24
N ILE A 63 -2.23 -2.67 -2.20
CA ILE A 63 -1.32 -3.79 -1.94
C ILE A 63 -2.12 -5.09 -2.01
N TYR A 64 -1.71 -5.98 -2.92
CA TYR A 64 -2.30 -7.29 -3.13
C TYR A 64 -1.52 -8.39 -2.41
N ALA A 65 -2.17 -9.52 -2.21
CA ALA A 65 -1.58 -10.74 -1.69
C ALA A 65 -0.99 -10.60 -0.28
N LEU A 66 -1.58 -9.74 0.56
CA LEU A 66 -1.24 -9.66 1.98
C LEU A 66 -1.83 -10.87 2.70
N GLU A 67 -0.97 -11.74 3.20
CA GLU A 67 -1.37 -12.95 3.93
C GLU A 67 -0.33 -13.30 5.00
N GLY A 68 -0.68 -14.22 5.88
CA GLY A 68 0.14 -14.63 7.03
C GLY A 68 -0.48 -14.16 8.34
N ALA A 69 -0.66 -15.09 9.29
CA ALA A 69 -1.30 -14.85 10.57
C ALA A 69 -0.36 -14.10 11.54
N GLN A 70 0.12 -12.94 11.12
CA GLN A 70 1.07 -12.10 11.84
C GLN A 70 0.47 -10.72 12.11
N THR A 71 1.02 -10.00 13.07
CA THR A 71 0.63 -8.61 13.31
C THR A 71 1.11 -7.73 12.16
N LEU A 72 0.17 -7.00 11.56
CA LEU A 72 0.44 -6.02 10.51
C LEU A 72 0.19 -4.62 11.06
N THR A 73 1.19 -3.75 10.95
CA THR A 73 1.15 -2.35 11.39
C THR A 73 1.42 -1.43 10.22
N LEU A 74 0.76 -0.28 10.19
CA LEU A 74 1.01 0.77 9.20
C LEU A 74 1.78 1.91 9.85
N SER A 75 2.76 2.45 9.13
CA SER A 75 3.51 3.63 9.52
C SER A 75 3.89 4.47 8.30
N SER A 76 4.43 5.64 8.52
CA SER A 76 5.01 6.47 7.46
C SER A 76 6.29 7.12 7.92
N ASP A 77 6.99 7.77 7.01
CA ASP A 77 8.19 8.55 7.29
C ASP A 77 7.91 9.97 7.82
N ALA A 78 6.66 10.29 8.16
CA ALA A 78 6.33 11.54 8.82
C ALA A 78 7.11 11.69 10.13
N THR A 79 7.72 12.86 10.33
CA THR A 79 8.72 13.05 11.41
C THR A 79 8.13 13.13 12.81
N ASN A 80 6.84 13.42 12.94
CA ASN A 80 6.17 13.55 14.23
C ASN A 80 5.12 12.46 14.45
N SER A 81 4.10 12.39 13.59
CA SER A 81 3.05 11.38 13.71
C SER A 81 2.41 11.05 12.37
N SER A 82 1.83 9.87 12.29
CA SER A 82 0.95 9.48 11.19
C SER A 82 -0.38 9.04 11.76
N THR A 83 -1.47 9.46 11.13
CA THR A 83 -2.83 9.04 11.50
C THR A 83 -3.38 8.16 10.40
N PHE A 84 -3.85 6.97 10.77
CA PHE A 84 -4.45 6.01 9.86
C PHE A 84 -5.91 5.79 10.24
N HIS A 85 -6.82 6.29 9.42
CA HIS A 85 -8.26 6.08 9.59
C HIS A 85 -8.68 4.78 8.91
N LYS A 86 -9.08 3.80 9.70
CA LYS A 86 -9.64 2.57 9.17
C LYS A 86 -11.09 2.78 8.78
N VAL A 87 -11.38 2.71 7.50
CA VAL A 87 -12.73 2.93 6.96
C VAL A 87 -13.55 1.63 6.98
N GLY A 88 -12.91 0.50 6.75
CA GLY A 88 -13.61 -0.79 6.80
C GLY A 88 -12.68 -1.98 6.63
N GLY A 89 -13.20 -3.15 7.02
CA GLY A 89 -12.50 -4.43 6.94
C GLY A 89 -11.42 -4.62 8.00
N ASP A 90 -11.09 -5.86 8.24
CA ASP A 90 -9.99 -6.26 9.11
C ASP A 90 -8.99 -7.11 8.34
N TYR A 91 -7.72 -6.97 8.66
CA TYR A 91 -6.71 -7.86 8.15
C TYR A 91 -6.90 -9.26 8.74
N ASP A 92 -7.12 -10.23 7.86
CA ASP A 92 -7.19 -11.64 8.22
C ASP A 92 -6.15 -12.40 7.37
N GLY A 93 -5.00 -12.68 7.96
CA GLY A 93 -3.93 -13.41 7.29
C GLY A 93 -4.04 -14.92 7.38
N SER A 94 -5.10 -15.46 8.00
CA SER A 94 -5.18 -16.88 8.34
C SER A 94 -5.61 -17.79 7.19
N SER A 95 -6.35 -17.29 6.22
CA SER A 95 -6.95 -18.14 5.19
C SER A 95 -6.78 -17.66 3.75
N ASN A 96 -7.06 -16.41 3.48
CA ASN A 96 -7.04 -15.86 2.13
C ASN A 96 -6.20 -14.59 2.07
N PRO A 97 -5.55 -14.31 0.93
CA PRO A 97 -4.84 -13.05 0.74
C PRO A 97 -5.77 -11.85 0.92
N ASN A 98 -5.27 -10.81 1.57
CA ASN A 98 -5.97 -9.56 1.74
C ASN A 98 -5.52 -8.54 0.68
N VAL A 99 -6.41 -7.60 0.38
CA VAL A 99 -6.13 -6.42 -0.42
C VAL A 99 -6.25 -5.20 0.48
N LEU A 100 -5.18 -4.44 0.61
CA LEU A 100 -5.16 -3.15 1.31
C LEU A 100 -5.26 -2.03 0.28
N GLN A 101 -6.27 -1.18 0.40
CA GLN A 101 -6.34 0.09 -0.33
C GLN A 101 -6.21 1.25 0.65
N ILE A 102 -5.30 2.15 0.36
CA ILE A 102 -4.99 3.28 1.23
C ILE A 102 -4.84 4.56 0.42
N GLU A 103 -5.47 5.63 0.90
CA GLU A 103 -5.39 6.97 0.33
C GLU A 103 -4.63 7.90 1.27
N CYS A 104 -3.75 8.70 0.71
CA CYS A 104 -3.13 9.80 1.45
C CYS A 104 -4.07 10.99 1.45
N LEU A 105 -4.53 11.40 2.64
CA LEU A 105 -5.41 12.56 2.82
C LEU A 105 -4.62 13.85 3.06
N ASP A 106 -3.47 13.73 3.70
CA ASP A 106 -2.57 14.86 3.97
C ASP A 106 -1.11 14.37 3.96
N ASP A 107 -0.32 14.90 3.05
CA ASP A 107 1.10 14.55 2.90
C ASP A 107 2.03 15.43 3.75
N ASN A 108 1.53 16.02 4.82
CA ASN A 108 2.35 16.82 5.71
C ASN A 108 3.54 16.00 6.23
N SER A 109 4.75 16.53 6.04
CA SER A 109 5.98 15.83 6.38
C SER A 109 6.17 15.56 7.87
N ALA A 110 5.45 16.27 8.72
CA ALA A 110 5.47 16.06 10.16
C ALA A 110 4.29 15.22 10.65
N ASN A 111 3.10 15.42 10.08
CA ASN A 111 1.86 14.79 10.54
C ASN A 111 1.02 14.33 9.35
N ALA A 112 1.36 13.19 8.79
CA ALA A 112 0.64 12.64 7.64
C ALA A 112 -0.68 11.98 8.05
N VAL A 113 -1.68 12.01 7.16
CA VAL A 113 -3.01 11.43 7.41
C VAL A 113 -3.40 10.52 6.25
N PHE A 114 -3.89 9.35 6.59
CA PHE A 114 -4.32 8.33 5.64
C PHE A 114 -5.69 7.78 6.02
N ALA A 115 -6.40 7.27 5.01
CA ALA A 115 -7.60 6.45 5.20
C ALA A 115 -7.42 5.13 4.44
N TYR A 116 -7.86 4.01 5.01
CA TYR A 116 -7.66 2.71 4.39
C TYR A 116 -8.82 1.75 4.63
N THR A 117 -8.89 0.76 3.72
CA THR A 117 -9.77 -0.39 3.84
C THR A 117 -8.97 -1.67 3.60
N VAL A 118 -9.42 -2.76 4.21
CA VAL A 118 -8.88 -4.10 3.95
C VAL A 118 -10.02 -5.00 3.51
N ALA A 119 -9.79 -5.76 2.44
CA ALA A 119 -10.72 -6.77 1.96
C ALA A 119 -10.02 -8.11 1.80
N THR A 120 -10.66 -9.19 2.24
CA THR A 120 -10.18 -10.54 1.98
C THR A 120 -10.58 -10.96 0.57
N SER A 121 -9.62 -11.45 -0.20
CA SER A 121 -9.90 -11.99 -1.53
C SER A 121 -10.21 -13.48 -1.47
N ALA A 122 -10.97 -13.96 -2.44
CA ALA A 122 -11.21 -15.39 -2.62
C ALA A 122 -10.96 -15.77 -4.09
N SER A 123 -10.53 -17.01 -4.31
CA SER A 123 -10.46 -17.54 -5.67
C SER A 123 -11.85 -17.98 -6.10
N ASP A 124 -12.47 -17.19 -6.97
CA ASP A 124 -13.80 -17.48 -7.52
C ASP A 124 -13.82 -17.07 -8.99
N THR A 125 -14.27 -17.98 -9.84
CA THR A 125 -14.41 -17.75 -11.27
C THR A 125 -15.84 -17.42 -11.70
N THR A 126 -16.75 -17.34 -10.73
CA THR A 126 -18.18 -17.02 -10.93
C THR A 126 -18.54 -15.76 -10.15
N PRO A 127 -18.16 -14.58 -10.67
CA PRO A 127 -18.43 -13.33 -9.96
C PRO A 127 -19.92 -13.00 -9.89
#